data_a07ae32b7d9a2fb03f2933fe22a7afdf
#
_entry.id   a07ae32b7d9a2fb03f2933fe22a7afdf
#
_cell.length_a   1.000
_cell.length_b   1.000
_cell.length_c   1.000
_cell.angle_alpha   90.00
_cell.angle_beta   90.00
_cell.angle_gamma   90.00
#
_symmetry.space_group_name_H-M   'P 1'
#
loop_
_entity.id
_entity.type
_entity.pdbx_description
1 polymer ?
#
loop_
_entity_poly.entity_id
_entity_poly.type
_entity_poly.pdbx_seq_one_letter_code
_entity_poly.pdbx_strand_id
1 'polypeptide(L)'
;MALEELSCQKCESLLISRLFCFSCDAFQPFPSEIDYFQAMGLPIGFEINYEDLEERYQRLSLVMHPDFFEVASEADKHLSEKASVMLNTAYNTLRKSTSRARYLLFLFAKGKNLNDRTLPDGLLKEMFFLQESLDELLESGDVSALSKMNEDLRGRYKDIESYYAPLFKKFEGSPEDSEILQQLQTHLNAERYLRRLLDRIPMND
;
A
#
# COMPACT_ATOMS: atom_id res chain seq x y z
N MET A 1 -12.55 -8.35 -7.57
CA MET A 1 -13.90 -8.39 -6.93
C MET A 1 -14.63 -7.12 -7.31
N ALA A 2 -15.92 -7.23 -7.71
CA ALA A 2 -16.72 -6.06 -8.04
C ALA A 2 -16.97 -5.20 -6.79
N LEU A 3 -17.06 -3.87 -6.98
CA LEU A 3 -17.54 -2.97 -5.92
C LEU A 3 -18.99 -3.34 -5.60
N GLU A 4 -19.31 -3.56 -4.34
CA GLU A 4 -20.70 -3.60 -3.92
C GLU A 4 -21.32 -2.21 -4.17
N GLU A 5 -22.44 -2.17 -4.82
CA GLU A 5 -23.21 -0.93 -5.00
C GLU A 5 -23.68 -0.44 -3.63
N LEU A 6 -23.06 0.60 -3.14
CA LEU A 6 -23.36 1.21 -1.86
C LEU A 6 -24.21 2.45 -2.09
N SER A 7 -25.32 2.56 -1.38
CA SER A 7 -26.16 3.75 -1.39
C SER A 7 -25.95 4.62 -0.15
N CYS A 8 -26.11 5.91 -0.34
CA CYS A 8 -26.04 6.91 0.73
C CYS A 8 -27.19 6.71 1.73
N GLN A 9 -26.87 6.68 3.01
CA GLN A 9 -27.89 6.53 4.06
C GLN A 9 -28.82 7.75 4.20
N LYS A 10 -28.43 8.91 3.63
CA LYS A 10 -29.23 10.15 3.74
C LYS A 10 -30.08 10.42 2.51
N CYS A 11 -29.60 10.14 1.29
CA CYS A 11 -30.28 10.49 0.05
C CYS A 11 -30.40 9.33 -0.95
N GLU A 12 -29.99 8.12 -0.57
CA GLU A 12 -30.06 6.88 -1.35
C GLU A 12 -29.29 6.88 -2.69
N SER A 13 -28.57 7.97 -3.02
CA SER A 13 -27.72 8.03 -4.20
C SER A 13 -26.57 7.03 -4.10
N LEU A 14 -26.12 6.51 -5.24
CA LEU A 14 -24.96 5.62 -5.31
C LEU A 14 -23.70 6.34 -4.82
N LEU A 15 -22.91 5.65 -4.00
CA LEU A 15 -21.68 6.16 -3.44
C LEU A 15 -20.49 5.79 -4.32
N ILE A 16 -19.64 6.78 -4.62
CA ILE A 16 -18.32 6.56 -5.26
C ILE A 16 -17.30 6.11 -4.21
N SER A 17 -17.39 6.64 -3.00
CA SER A 17 -16.54 6.30 -1.86
C SER A 17 -17.40 5.99 -0.65
N ARG A 18 -16.96 5.10 0.21
CA ARG A 18 -17.66 4.75 1.44
C ARG A 18 -17.54 5.81 2.54
N LEU A 19 -16.76 6.87 2.31
CA LEU A 19 -16.52 7.92 3.29
C LEU A 19 -17.49 9.10 3.16
N PHE A 20 -17.89 9.44 1.92
CA PHE A 20 -18.60 10.68 1.64
C PHE A 20 -19.58 10.56 0.46
N CYS A 21 -20.71 11.19 0.55
CA CYS A 21 -21.71 11.29 -0.53
C CYS A 21 -21.61 12.66 -1.23
N PHE A 22 -21.22 12.66 -2.50
CA PHE A 22 -21.13 13.88 -3.31
C PHE A 22 -22.50 14.43 -3.76
N SER A 23 -23.61 13.67 -3.59
CA SER A 23 -24.94 14.13 -4.00
C SER A 23 -25.62 14.97 -2.93
N CYS A 24 -25.31 14.77 -1.65
CA CYS A 24 -25.91 15.50 -0.54
C CYS A 24 -24.92 16.04 0.47
N ASP A 25 -23.62 16.02 0.13
CA ASP A 25 -22.49 16.51 0.90
C ASP A 25 -22.46 15.99 2.34
N ALA A 26 -22.78 14.70 2.51
CA ALA A 26 -22.86 14.07 3.82
C ALA A 26 -21.77 13.01 4.00
N PHE A 27 -21.09 13.04 5.16
CA PHE A 27 -20.28 11.93 5.62
C PHE A 27 -21.14 10.68 5.74
N GLN A 28 -20.56 9.54 5.39
CA GLN A 28 -21.17 8.25 5.60
C GLN A 28 -20.62 7.62 6.87
N PRO A 29 -21.46 6.98 7.69
CA PRO A 29 -20.95 6.17 8.79
C PRO A 29 -20.13 5.03 8.20
N PHE A 30 -18.88 4.91 8.62
CA PHE A 30 -18.00 3.81 8.21
C PHE A 30 -17.37 3.14 9.43
N PRO A 31 -17.21 1.80 9.39
CA PRO A 31 -16.53 1.08 10.45
C PRO A 31 -15.05 1.44 10.49
N SER A 32 -14.39 1.27 11.65
CA SER A 32 -12.95 1.48 11.79
C SER A 32 -12.11 0.58 10.88
N GLU A 33 -12.67 -0.55 10.45
CA GLU A 33 -12.02 -1.59 9.65
C GLU A 33 -12.45 -1.57 8.18
N ILE A 34 -12.90 -0.40 7.68
CA ILE A 34 -13.17 -0.24 6.25
C ILE A 34 -11.89 -0.51 5.46
N ASP A 35 -11.98 -1.28 4.37
CA ASP A 35 -10.83 -1.49 3.51
C ASP A 35 -10.48 -0.23 2.69
N TYR A 36 -9.20 -0.10 2.35
CA TYR A 36 -8.68 1.10 1.68
C TYR A 36 -9.20 1.27 0.25
N PHE A 37 -9.55 0.18 -0.43
CA PHE A 37 -10.15 0.25 -1.76
C PHE A 37 -11.56 0.81 -1.68
N GLN A 38 -12.36 0.36 -0.70
CA GLN A 38 -13.68 0.91 -0.44
C GLN A 38 -13.62 2.39 -0.03
N ALA A 39 -12.64 2.78 0.79
CA ALA A 39 -12.43 4.17 1.17
C ALA A 39 -12.13 5.06 -0.04
N MET A 40 -11.34 4.56 -1.00
CA MET A 40 -11.00 5.25 -2.23
C MET A 40 -12.04 5.07 -3.35
N GLY A 41 -13.01 4.17 -3.18
CA GLY A 41 -13.98 3.81 -4.22
C GLY A 41 -13.38 3.05 -5.39
N LEU A 42 -12.36 2.24 -5.12
CA LEU A 42 -11.67 1.43 -6.12
C LEU A 42 -12.03 -0.06 -5.97
N PRO A 43 -12.03 -0.82 -7.06
CA PRO A 43 -12.13 -2.28 -6.96
C PRO A 43 -10.89 -2.86 -6.28
N ILE A 44 -11.08 -3.92 -5.47
CA ILE A 44 -9.96 -4.62 -4.83
C ILE A 44 -9.13 -5.32 -5.89
N GLY A 45 -7.86 -4.97 -6.00
CA GLY A 45 -6.93 -5.57 -6.95
C GLY A 45 -5.52 -4.96 -6.86
N PHE A 46 -4.55 -5.66 -7.42
CA PHE A 46 -3.17 -5.15 -7.43
C PHE A 46 -2.98 -4.07 -8.50
N GLU A 47 -3.52 -4.29 -9.70
CA GLU A 47 -3.47 -3.30 -10.77
C GLU A 47 -4.47 -2.19 -10.50
N ILE A 48 -3.96 -0.97 -10.42
CA ILE A 48 -4.76 0.25 -10.26
C ILE A 48 -4.33 1.30 -11.27
N ASN A 49 -5.27 2.13 -11.69
CA ASN A 49 -4.96 3.33 -12.44
C ASN A 49 -4.49 4.42 -11.47
N TYR A 50 -3.23 4.86 -11.58
CA TYR A 50 -2.66 5.87 -10.67
C TYR A 50 -3.26 7.26 -10.86
N GLU A 51 -3.68 7.61 -12.06
CA GLU A 51 -4.34 8.89 -12.35
C GLU A 51 -5.74 8.92 -11.68
N ASP A 52 -6.50 7.82 -11.79
CA ASP A 52 -7.80 7.69 -11.12
C ASP A 52 -7.66 7.69 -9.59
N LEU A 53 -6.64 7.01 -9.04
CA LEU A 53 -6.34 7.04 -7.60
C LEU A 53 -6.04 8.47 -7.12
N GLU A 54 -5.22 9.21 -7.86
CA GLU A 54 -4.83 10.59 -7.54
C GLU A 54 -6.03 11.54 -7.61
N GLU A 55 -6.82 11.46 -8.69
CA GLU A 55 -8.02 12.29 -8.88
C GLU A 55 -9.03 12.07 -7.74
N ARG A 56 -9.27 10.81 -7.38
CA ARG A 56 -10.18 10.46 -6.27
C ARG A 56 -9.68 10.99 -4.95
N TYR A 57 -8.37 10.84 -4.68
CA TYR A 57 -7.76 11.37 -3.47
C TYR A 57 -7.93 12.88 -3.36
N GLN A 58 -7.57 13.63 -4.41
CA GLN A 58 -7.69 15.09 -4.44
C GLN A 58 -9.13 15.54 -4.24
N ARG A 59 -10.06 14.91 -4.96
CA ARG A 59 -11.50 15.24 -4.88
C ARG A 59 -12.07 14.97 -3.48
N LEU A 60 -11.77 13.82 -2.88
CA LEU A 60 -12.25 13.47 -1.54
C LEU A 60 -11.57 14.35 -0.47
N SER A 61 -10.25 14.58 -0.59
CA SER A 61 -9.51 15.43 0.34
C SER A 61 -10.06 16.85 0.38
N LEU A 62 -10.44 17.39 -0.78
CA LEU A 62 -11.00 18.73 -0.87
C LEU A 62 -12.33 18.85 -0.12
N VAL A 63 -13.26 17.89 -0.29
CA VAL A 63 -14.61 18.00 0.31
C VAL A 63 -14.66 17.55 1.76
N MET A 64 -13.69 16.77 2.23
CA MET A 64 -13.68 16.24 3.59
C MET A 64 -12.67 16.96 4.51
N HIS A 65 -12.00 18.02 4.03
CA HIS A 65 -10.96 18.68 4.80
C HIS A 65 -11.50 19.24 6.12
N PRO A 66 -10.86 18.99 7.28
CA PRO A 66 -11.34 19.42 8.59
C PRO A 66 -11.63 20.91 8.71
N ASP A 67 -10.85 21.77 8.02
CA ASP A 67 -11.01 23.23 8.05
C ASP A 67 -12.41 23.68 7.57
N PHE A 68 -13.04 22.92 6.66
CA PHE A 68 -14.39 23.24 6.22
C PHE A 68 -15.47 22.92 7.25
N PHE A 69 -15.11 22.18 8.29
CA PHE A 69 -16.03 21.74 9.35
C PHE A 69 -15.75 22.42 10.71
N GLU A 70 -14.87 23.45 10.76
CA GLU A 70 -14.56 24.18 12.01
C GLU A 70 -15.77 24.77 12.72
N VAL A 71 -16.79 25.18 11.96
CA VAL A 71 -18.05 25.74 12.49
C VAL A 71 -19.23 24.75 12.46
N ALA A 72 -18.98 23.50 12.06
CA ALA A 72 -19.97 22.45 12.01
C ALA A 72 -20.24 21.83 13.39
N SER A 73 -21.14 20.84 13.45
CA SER A 73 -21.37 20.09 14.69
C SER A 73 -20.13 19.32 15.11
N GLU A 74 -19.95 19.07 16.42
CA GLU A 74 -18.83 18.25 16.93
C GLU A 74 -18.81 16.84 16.32
N ALA A 75 -19.98 16.30 15.97
CA ALA A 75 -20.08 15.02 15.27
C ALA A 75 -19.50 15.09 13.85
N ASP A 76 -19.79 16.16 13.10
CA ASP A 76 -19.26 16.34 11.75
C ASP A 76 -17.76 16.62 11.74
N LYS A 77 -17.26 17.41 12.71
CA LYS A 77 -15.82 17.61 12.90
C LYS A 77 -15.08 16.28 13.10
N HIS A 78 -15.56 15.48 14.05
CA HIS A 78 -14.96 14.19 14.35
C HIS A 78 -15.01 13.24 13.15
N LEU A 79 -16.12 13.23 12.38
CA LEU A 79 -16.21 12.44 11.16
C LEU A 79 -15.26 12.93 10.08
N SER A 80 -15.10 14.25 9.91
CA SER A 80 -14.16 14.85 8.98
C SER A 80 -12.70 14.44 9.30
N GLU A 81 -12.29 14.60 10.54
CA GLU A 81 -10.94 14.17 10.99
C GLU A 81 -10.70 12.68 10.74
N LYS A 82 -11.64 11.84 11.15
CA LYS A 82 -11.54 10.39 10.99
C LYS A 82 -11.51 9.98 9.52
N ALA A 83 -12.34 10.59 8.68
CA ALA A 83 -12.38 10.33 7.25
C ALA A 83 -11.10 10.78 6.54
N SER A 84 -10.55 11.95 6.91
CA SER A 84 -9.29 12.46 6.38
C SER A 84 -8.11 11.58 6.74
N VAL A 85 -8.02 11.08 7.97
CA VAL A 85 -6.98 10.13 8.40
C VAL A 85 -7.09 8.83 7.60
N MET A 86 -8.30 8.30 7.44
CA MET A 86 -8.56 7.08 6.66
C MET A 86 -8.18 7.28 5.19
N LEU A 87 -8.60 8.38 4.57
CA LEU A 87 -8.28 8.71 3.18
C LEU A 87 -6.78 8.78 2.94
N ASN A 88 -6.06 9.52 3.80
CA ASN A 88 -4.60 9.67 3.70
C ASN A 88 -3.89 8.33 3.85
N THR A 89 -4.33 7.49 4.78
CA THR A 89 -3.76 6.15 5.01
C THR A 89 -4.00 5.25 3.81
N ALA A 90 -5.24 5.24 3.28
CA ALA A 90 -5.62 4.48 2.10
C ALA A 90 -4.79 4.89 0.88
N TYR A 91 -4.73 6.18 0.57
CA TYR A 91 -3.94 6.71 -0.54
C TYR A 91 -2.46 6.35 -0.42
N ASN A 92 -1.82 6.61 0.73
CA ASN A 92 -0.40 6.31 0.95
C ASN A 92 -0.07 4.82 0.86
N THR A 93 -1.02 3.96 1.22
CA THR A 93 -0.87 2.50 1.09
C THR A 93 -1.05 2.05 -0.35
N LEU A 94 -2.09 2.52 -1.02
CA LEU A 94 -2.44 2.04 -2.37
C LEU A 94 -1.52 2.58 -3.46
N ARG A 95 -0.99 3.81 -3.31
CA ARG A 95 -0.12 4.42 -4.32
C ARG A 95 1.23 3.70 -4.51
N LYS A 96 1.72 2.96 -3.52
CA LYS A 96 3.00 2.25 -3.58
C LYS A 96 2.76 0.76 -3.82
N SER A 97 3.34 0.19 -4.88
CA SER A 97 3.20 -1.21 -5.28
C SER A 97 3.45 -2.19 -4.11
N THR A 98 4.56 -2.02 -3.40
CA THR A 98 4.92 -2.88 -2.26
C THR A 98 3.94 -2.75 -1.10
N SER A 99 3.52 -1.52 -0.75
CA SER A 99 2.56 -1.30 0.35
C SER A 99 1.20 -1.88 -0.01
N ARG A 100 0.76 -1.70 -1.26
CA ARG A 100 -0.47 -2.28 -1.81
C ARG A 100 -0.41 -3.81 -1.84
N ALA A 101 0.71 -4.40 -2.27
CA ALA A 101 0.91 -5.84 -2.25
C ALA A 101 0.80 -6.41 -0.84
N ARG A 102 1.43 -5.77 0.15
CA ARG A 102 1.37 -6.17 1.56
C ARG A 102 -0.05 -6.05 2.12
N TYR A 103 -0.74 -4.98 1.78
CA TYR A 103 -2.12 -4.76 2.21
C TYR A 103 -3.08 -5.81 1.60
N LEU A 104 -2.96 -6.11 0.30
CA LEU A 104 -3.74 -7.15 -0.36
C LEU A 104 -3.46 -8.53 0.24
N LEU A 105 -2.19 -8.84 0.50
CA LEU A 105 -1.83 -10.09 1.17
C LEU A 105 -2.51 -10.19 2.55
N PHE A 106 -2.54 -9.11 3.32
CA PHE A 106 -3.26 -9.05 4.60
C PHE A 106 -4.76 -9.31 4.41
N LEU A 107 -5.41 -8.65 3.44
CA LEU A 107 -6.83 -8.84 3.16
C LEU A 107 -7.17 -10.28 2.74
N PHE A 108 -6.32 -10.90 1.92
CA PHE A 108 -6.58 -12.23 1.38
C PHE A 108 -6.18 -13.36 2.35
N ALA A 109 -5.26 -13.11 3.23
CA ALA A 109 -4.83 -14.10 4.20
C ALA A 109 -5.90 -14.45 5.25
N LYS A 110 -6.89 -13.60 5.50
CA LYS A 110 -8.04 -13.85 6.39
C LYS A 110 -7.66 -14.52 7.72
N GLY A 111 -6.64 -14.00 8.40
CA GLY A 111 -6.17 -14.54 9.69
C GLY A 111 -5.18 -15.72 9.59
N LYS A 112 -4.74 -16.12 8.40
CA LYS A 112 -3.58 -17.00 8.24
C LYS A 112 -2.35 -16.30 8.82
N ASN A 113 -1.50 -17.04 9.51
CA ASN A 113 -0.29 -16.48 10.11
C ASN A 113 0.70 -16.04 9.02
N LEU A 114 0.76 -14.73 8.76
CA LEU A 114 1.68 -14.12 7.80
C LEU A 114 3.06 -13.79 8.41
N ASN A 115 3.36 -14.28 9.60
CA ASN A 115 4.63 -14.06 10.29
C ASN A 115 5.76 -14.96 9.77
N ASP A 116 5.53 -15.67 8.67
CA ASP A 116 6.58 -16.42 8.01
C ASP A 116 7.68 -15.46 7.52
N ARG A 117 8.92 -15.76 7.94
CA ARG A 117 10.12 -15.02 7.56
C ARG A 117 10.90 -15.72 6.43
N THR A 118 10.26 -16.64 5.76
CA THR A 118 10.85 -17.37 4.63
C THR A 118 11.32 -16.40 3.56
N LEU A 119 12.51 -16.64 3.06
CA LEU A 119 13.13 -15.91 1.95
C LEU A 119 13.31 -16.86 0.77
N PRO A 120 13.42 -16.34 -0.46
CA PRO A 120 13.86 -17.13 -1.60
C PRO A 120 15.19 -17.86 -1.31
N ASP A 121 15.34 -19.05 -1.89
CA ASP A 121 16.53 -19.88 -1.70
C ASP A 121 17.81 -19.12 -2.03
N GLY A 122 18.79 -19.21 -1.13
CA GLY A 122 20.08 -18.53 -1.26
C GLY A 122 20.07 -17.04 -0.91
N LEU A 123 18.94 -16.38 -0.86
CA LEU A 123 18.86 -14.93 -0.64
C LEU A 123 19.39 -14.52 0.75
N LEU A 124 19.20 -15.33 1.78
CA LEU A 124 19.71 -15.00 3.13
C LEU A 124 21.23 -14.86 3.12
N LYS A 125 21.93 -15.80 2.46
CA LYS A 125 23.38 -15.76 2.32
C LYS A 125 23.84 -14.55 1.50
N GLU A 126 23.14 -14.26 0.42
CA GLU A 126 23.42 -13.11 -0.42
C GLU A 126 23.22 -11.78 0.34
N MET A 127 22.13 -11.66 1.11
CA MET A 127 21.88 -10.48 1.95
C MET A 127 22.99 -10.26 2.99
N PHE A 128 23.52 -11.33 3.56
CA PHE A 128 24.65 -11.24 4.48
C PHE A 128 25.89 -10.64 3.80
N PHE A 129 26.27 -11.15 2.63
CA PHE A 129 27.41 -10.59 1.87
C PHE A 129 27.18 -9.14 1.43
N LEU A 130 25.98 -8.81 0.99
CA LEU A 130 25.65 -7.44 0.62
C LEU A 130 25.73 -6.49 1.84
N GLN A 131 25.35 -6.97 3.01
CA GLN A 131 25.46 -6.18 4.23
C GLN A 131 26.95 -5.96 4.61
N GLU A 132 27.78 -6.99 4.59
CA GLU A 132 29.22 -6.86 4.86
C GLU A 132 29.88 -5.89 3.87
N SER A 133 29.63 -6.07 2.56
CA SER A 133 30.16 -5.16 1.54
C SER A 133 29.68 -3.72 1.73
N LEU A 134 28.43 -3.52 2.12
CA LEU A 134 27.90 -2.17 2.42
C LEU A 134 28.61 -1.55 3.63
N ASP A 135 28.86 -2.34 4.68
CA ASP A 135 29.55 -1.87 5.88
C ASP A 135 30.97 -1.41 5.53
N GLU A 136 31.72 -2.19 4.75
CA GLU A 136 33.07 -1.83 4.26
C GLU A 136 33.07 -0.56 3.40
N LEU A 137 32.08 -0.42 2.50
CA LEU A 137 31.96 0.76 1.65
C LEU A 137 31.59 2.03 2.44
N LEU A 138 30.76 1.91 3.46
CA LEU A 138 30.43 3.02 4.35
C LEU A 138 31.63 3.45 5.20
N GLU A 139 32.45 2.50 5.67
CA GLU A 139 33.68 2.78 6.43
C GLU A 139 34.76 3.43 5.55
N SER A 140 34.94 2.95 4.32
CA SER A 140 35.94 3.51 3.38
C SER A 140 35.54 4.87 2.81
N GLY A 141 34.23 5.20 2.81
CA GLY A 141 33.71 6.44 2.21
C GLY A 141 33.82 6.48 0.68
N ASP A 142 33.94 5.33 0.01
CA ASP A 142 34.00 5.25 -1.45
C ASP A 142 32.62 5.56 -2.08
N VAL A 143 32.40 6.82 -2.39
CA VAL A 143 31.14 7.34 -2.98
C VAL A 143 30.83 6.64 -4.32
N SER A 144 31.86 6.34 -5.14
CA SER A 144 31.64 5.70 -6.44
C SER A 144 31.14 4.27 -6.29
N ALA A 145 31.75 3.50 -5.38
CA ALA A 145 31.34 2.14 -5.10
C ALA A 145 29.97 2.08 -4.41
N LEU A 146 29.68 3.01 -3.48
CA LEU A 146 28.36 3.15 -2.85
C LEU A 146 27.26 3.47 -3.90
N SER A 147 27.54 4.33 -4.88
CA SER A 147 26.59 4.64 -5.95
C SER A 147 26.28 3.41 -6.80
N LYS A 148 27.29 2.62 -7.16
CA LYS A 148 27.08 1.36 -7.91
C LYS A 148 26.27 0.34 -7.10
N MET A 149 26.57 0.20 -5.82
CA MET A 149 25.81 -0.68 -4.93
C MET A 149 24.35 -0.24 -4.80
N ASN A 150 24.09 1.07 -4.67
CA ASN A 150 22.73 1.62 -4.65
C ASN A 150 21.97 1.28 -5.94
N GLU A 151 22.62 1.40 -7.10
CA GLU A 151 22.02 1.07 -8.39
C GLU A 151 21.69 -0.44 -8.49
N ASP A 152 22.63 -1.33 -8.09
CA ASP A 152 22.39 -2.78 -8.05
C ASP A 152 21.21 -3.14 -7.12
N LEU A 153 21.21 -2.62 -5.90
CA LEU A 153 20.12 -2.87 -4.94
C LEU A 153 18.77 -2.36 -5.44
N ARG A 154 18.74 -1.20 -6.11
CA ARG A 154 17.51 -0.69 -6.75
C ARG A 154 17.06 -1.54 -7.92
N GLY A 155 17.98 -2.11 -8.70
CA GLY A 155 17.67 -3.08 -9.73
C GLY A 155 16.98 -4.31 -9.15
N ARG A 156 17.59 -4.94 -8.16
CA ARG A 156 17.02 -6.10 -7.44
C ARG A 156 15.67 -5.81 -6.78
N TYR A 157 15.51 -4.62 -6.24
CA TYR A 157 14.24 -4.17 -5.68
C TYR A 157 13.13 -4.15 -6.75
N LYS A 158 13.41 -3.58 -7.94
CA LYS A 158 12.48 -3.56 -9.07
C LYS A 158 12.16 -4.97 -9.58
N ASP A 159 13.16 -5.85 -9.61
CA ASP A 159 12.96 -7.25 -10.01
C ASP A 159 11.95 -7.94 -9.08
N ILE A 160 12.08 -7.74 -7.76
CA ILE A 160 11.12 -8.28 -6.79
C ILE A 160 9.73 -7.68 -7.01
N GLU A 161 9.60 -6.38 -7.22
CA GLU A 161 8.33 -5.74 -7.50
C GLU A 161 7.64 -6.30 -8.75
N SER A 162 8.42 -6.73 -9.75
CA SER A 162 7.90 -7.30 -10.98
C SER A 162 7.13 -8.63 -10.79
N TYR A 163 7.36 -9.34 -9.69
CA TYR A 163 6.64 -10.57 -9.36
C TYR A 163 5.23 -10.33 -8.81
N TYR A 164 4.93 -9.13 -8.29
CA TYR A 164 3.64 -8.91 -7.62
C TYR A 164 2.45 -9.01 -8.58
N ALA A 165 2.47 -8.30 -9.71
CA ALA A 165 1.37 -8.29 -10.65
C ALA A 165 1.03 -9.71 -11.20
N PRO A 166 2.01 -10.51 -11.68
CA PRO A 166 1.74 -11.88 -12.12
C PRO A 166 1.18 -12.79 -11.02
N LEU A 167 1.67 -12.65 -9.77
CA LEU A 167 1.22 -13.46 -8.65
C LEU A 167 -0.22 -13.08 -8.24
N PHE A 168 -0.55 -11.79 -8.16
CA PHE A 168 -1.92 -11.37 -7.87
C PHE A 168 -2.89 -11.78 -8.98
N LYS A 169 -2.49 -11.71 -10.24
CA LYS A 169 -3.30 -12.20 -11.36
C LYS A 169 -3.57 -13.70 -11.27
N LYS A 170 -2.57 -14.50 -10.87
CA LYS A 170 -2.77 -15.95 -10.61
C LYS A 170 -3.73 -16.16 -9.43
N PHE A 171 -3.59 -15.39 -8.36
CA PHE A 171 -4.45 -15.48 -7.18
C PHE A 171 -5.91 -15.15 -7.51
N GLU A 172 -6.18 -14.16 -8.36
CA GLU A 172 -7.54 -13.85 -8.83
C GLU A 172 -8.21 -15.04 -9.51
N GLY A 173 -7.44 -15.84 -10.26
CA GLY A 173 -7.91 -17.09 -10.89
C GLY A 173 -8.06 -18.27 -9.92
N SER A 174 -7.42 -18.23 -8.74
CA SER A 174 -7.39 -19.30 -7.74
C SER A 174 -7.30 -18.75 -6.31
N PRO A 175 -8.35 -18.13 -5.77
CA PRO A 175 -8.31 -17.41 -4.49
C PRO A 175 -8.04 -18.29 -3.25
N GLU A 176 -8.20 -19.61 -3.37
CA GLU A 176 -7.93 -20.55 -2.28
C GLU A 176 -6.47 -21.06 -2.27
N ASP A 177 -5.68 -20.71 -3.29
CA ASP A 177 -4.31 -21.19 -3.42
C ASP A 177 -3.38 -20.51 -2.38
N SER A 178 -3.07 -21.28 -1.34
CA SER A 178 -2.18 -20.84 -0.27
C SER A 178 -0.72 -20.74 -0.71
N GLU A 179 -0.31 -21.43 -1.77
CA GLU A 179 1.06 -21.38 -2.29
C GLU A 179 1.36 -20.03 -2.93
N ILE A 180 0.39 -19.44 -3.65
CA ILE A 180 0.53 -18.09 -4.21
C ILE A 180 0.69 -17.05 -3.08
N LEU A 181 -0.09 -17.15 -2.01
CA LEU A 181 0.05 -16.26 -0.85
C LEU A 181 1.41 -16.42 -0.17
N GLN A 182 1.94 -17.64 -0.10
CA GLN A 182 3.27 -17.89 0.44
C GLN A 182 4.37 -17.32 -0.46
N GLN A 183 4.26 -17.43 -1.78
CA GLN A 183 5.17 -16.81 -2.73
C GLN A 183 5.16 -15.28 -2.59
N LEU A 184 3.98 -14.66 -2.52
CA LEU A 184 3.85 -13.21 -2.27
C LEU A 184 4.52 -12.79 -0.96
N GLN A 185 4.29 -13.54 0.13
CA GLN A 185 4.93 -13.29 1.41
C GLN A 185 6.46 -13.37 1.32
N THR A 186 6.97 -14.38 0.63
CA THR A 186 8.41 -14.59 0.43
C THR A 186 9.06 -13.42 -0.32
N HIS A 187 8.44 -12.93 -1.39
CA HIS A 187 8.93 -11.76 -2.13
C HIS A 187 8.83 -10.46 -1.30
N LEU A 188 7.75 -10.28 -0.53
CA LEU A 188 7.63 -9.14 0.38
C LEU A 188 8.64 -9.15 1.52
N ASN A 189 9.05 -10.32 1.97
CA ASN A 189 10.15 -10.45 2.93
C ASN A 189 11.50 -10.06 2.30
N ALA A 190 11.77 -10.53 1.08
CA ALA A 190 12.98 -10.18 0.34
C ALA A 190 13.07 -8.65 0.10
N GLU A 191 11.97 -8.03 -0.35
CA GLU A 191 11.89 -6.57 -0.52
C GLU A 191 12.26 -5.82 0.77
N ARG A 192 11.73 -6.25 1.90
CA ARG A 192 12.00 -5.60 3.19
C ARG A 192 13.48 -5.63 3.56
N TYR A 193 14.21 -6.69 3.23
CA TYR A 193 15.66 -6.76 3.45
C TYR A 193 16.40 -5.80 2.52
N LEU A 194 16.10 -5.80 1.22
CA LEU A 194 16.73 -4.87 0.28
C LEU A 194 16.48 -3.41 0.65
N ARG A 195 15.26 -3.07 1.05
CA ARG A 195 14.94 -1.71 1.48
C ARG A 195 15.76 -1.28 2.68
N ARG A 196 15.98 -2.16 3.66
CA ARG A 196 16.83 -1.84 4.81
C ARG A 196 18.29 -1.55 4.42
N LEU A 197 18.81 -2.22 3.40
CA LEU A 197 20.15 -1.91 2.88
C LEU A 197 20.15 -0.56 2.15
N LEU A 198 19.16 -0.32 1.30
CA LEU A 198 18.99 0.96 0.59
C LEU A 198 18.85 2.15 1.54
N ASP A 199 18.07 2.01 2.63
CA ASP A 199 17.86 3.06 3.63
C ASP A 199 19.15 3.45 4.38
N ARG A 200 20.20 2.61 4.34
CA ARG A 200 21.52 2.87 4.96
C ARG A 200 22.49 3.62 4.04
N ILE A 201 22.24 3.63 2.74
CA ILE A 201 23.08 4.35 1.78
C ILE A 201 22.73 5.83 1.84
N PRO A 202 23.69 6.73 2.15
CA PRO A 202 23.44 8.16 2.13
C PRO A 202 22.98 8.61 0.74
N MET A 203 21.83 9.29 0.68
CA MET A 203 21.44 9.96 -0.57
C MET A 203 22.32 11.21 -0.71
N ASN A 204 23.23 11.19 -1.68
CA ASN A 204 23.90 12.43 -2.09
C ASN A 204 22.88 13.23 -2.90
N ASP A 205 22.45 14.36 -2.34
CA ASP A 205 21.67 15.39 -3.02
C ASP A 205 22.42 15.95 -4.23
#